data_f2c27e33c571a0e5a2657a4ba77e4324
#
_entry.id   f2c27e33c571a0e5a2657a4ba77e4324
#
_cell.length_a   1.000
_cell.length_b   1.000
_cell.length_c   1.000
_cell.angle_alpha   90.00
_cell.angle_beta   90.00
_cell.angle_gamma   90.00
#
_symmetry.space_group_name_H-M   'P 1'
#
loop_
_entity.id
_entity.type
_entity.pdbx_description
1 polymer ?
#
loop_
_entity_poly.entity_id
_entity_poly.type
_entity_poly.pdbx_seq_one_letter_code
_entity_poly.pdbx_strand_id
1 'polypeptide(L)'
;MGKQLNVENSVISAKDDAFFYNAMIQKNGVWQYGNKLDYEIISANQINIKDGMVTAQGRNYVIYPNEVDSLTIENGTVNTKRNDLIVYEVSKTSEGEQVGLKVIKGTNATTPTDPTLTQDDTLASGSKYQMPLYRVRLNGINIEGVDDLRKYIVSFGNLVNDNLLINSDFRNPINQRRQTSYQNPISVWTYTVDRWCMWDSNTIMNIVDGGIEIITGNPDILQQPLETPLINGETYTLTVKINGTIYTKQVVGGTREEFNGFGIYYGHKGNFDSISIYLESNSTYIIEYIKLEQGSIATPFVTRPYAEELALCQRYYQRFEKYPIYTTSTSGFTYYGLQLYTPMRTIPTIGSCKFYNSSAVEQTSVSYNSAV
;
A
#
# COMPACT_ATOMS: atom_id res chain seq x y z
N MET A 1 24.57 -34.86 0.84
CA MET A 1 23.98 -35.28 2.13
C MET A 1 23.44 -34.03 2.80
N GLY A 2 22.18 -34.04 3.26
CA GLY A 2 21.59 -32.92 3.97
C GLY A 2 22.25 -32.67 5.33
N LYS A 3 22.26 -31.41 5.80
CA LYS A 3 22.73 -31.01 7.12
C LYS A 3 21.55 -30.72 8.03
N GLN A 4 21.56 -31.23 9.26
CA GLN A 4 20.57 -30.89 10.28
C GLN A 4 20.95 -29.55 10.92
N LEU A 5 19.97 -28.63 11.00
CA LEU A 5 20.13 -27.31 11.62
C LEU A 5 19.13 -27.18 12.78
N ASN A 6 19.50 -26.40 13.79
CA ASN A 6 18.64 -26.09 14.95
C ASN A 6 18.18 -27.35 15.72
N VAL A 7 19.00 -28.38 15.78
CA VAL A 7 18.81 -29.54 16.64
C VAL A 7 19.90 -29.57 17.72
N GLU A 8 19.62 -30.26 18.83
CA GLU A 8 20.56 -30.37 19.94
C GLU A 8 21.95 -30.86 19.47
N ASN A 9 23.01 -30.23 19.94
CA ASN A 9 24.39 -30.46 19.57
C ASN A 9 24.77 -30.16 18.10
N SER A 10 23.93 -29.44 17.32
CA SER A 10 24.35 -28.99 15.99
C SER A 10 25.29 -27.78 16.09
N VAL A 11 26.31 -27.77 15.22
CA VAL A 11 27.17 -26.58 15.03
C VAL A 11 26.68 -25.82 13.83
N ILE A 12 26.24 -24.58 14.06
CA ILE A 12 25.75 -23.65 13.04
C ILE A 12 26.94 -22.80 12.57
N SER A 13 27.16 -22.76 11.28
CA SER A 13 28.18 -21.90 10.67
C SER A 13 27.53 -20.64 10.08
N ALA A 14 28.32 -19.58 9.84
CA ALA A 14 27.88 -18.39 9.14
C ALA A 14 27.26 -18.70 7.76
N LYS A 15 27.71 -19.75 7.09
CA LYS A 15 27.11 -20.23 5.84
C LYS A 15 25.69 -20.78 6.05
N ASP A 16 25.46 -21.49 7.15
CA ASP A 16 24.14 -22.06 7.48
C ASP A 16 23.15 -20.93 7.80
N ASP A 17 23.60 -19.93 8.58
CA ASP A 17 22.80 -18.73 8.85
C ASP A 17 22.48 -17.96 7.57
N ALA A 18 23.48 -17.76 6.71
CA ALA A 18 23.26 -17.08 5.43
C ALA A 18 22.26 -17.83 4.55
N PHE A 19 22.31 -19.16 4.52
CA PHE A 19 21.35 -19.97 3.79
C PHE A 19 19.93 -19.80 4.36
N PHE A 20 19.79 -19.81 5.70
CA PHE A 20 18.54 -19.62 6.38
C PHE A 20 17.95 -18.22 6.11
N TYR A 21 18.75 -17.16 6.26
CA TYR A 21 18.30 -15.79 5.94
C TYR A 21 17.92 -15.63 4.47
N ASN A 22 18.69 -16.22 3.55
CA ASN A 22 18.35 -16.18 2.13
C ASN A 22 17.03 -16.88 1.82
N ALA A 23 16.77 -18.03 2.46
CA ALA A 23 15.52 -18.76 2.30
C ALA A 23 14.31 -17.98 2.86
N MET A 24 14.49 -17.23 3.96
CA MET A 24 13.44 -16.41 4.56
C MET A 24 13.15 -15.13 3.76
N ILE A 25 14.20 -14.45 3.31
CA ILE A 25 14.08 -13.12 2.70
C ILE A 25 13.81 -13.23 1.20
N GLN A 26 14.46 -14.18 0.51
CA GLN A 26 14.35 -14.45 -0.94
C GLN A 26 14.59 -13.23 -1.84
N LYS A 27 15.24 -12.19 -1.31
CA LYS A 27 15.55 -10.94 -2.02
C LYS A 27 16.88 -10.38 -1.55
N ASN A 28 17.58 -9.71 -2.47
CA ASN A 28 18.73 -8.89 -2.18
C ASN A 28 18.33 -7.43 -2.17
N GLY A 29 18.78 -6.65 -1.19
CA GLY A 29 18.42 -5.23 -1.12
C GLY A 29 18.76 -4.56 0.20
N VAL A 30 18.41 -3.30 0.30
CA VAL A 30 18.54 -2.46 1.50
C VAL A 30 17.25 -2.53 2.30
N TRP A 31 17.37 -2.73 3.61
CA TRP A 31 16.24 -2.73 4.53
C TRP A 31 15.70 -1.31 4.72
N GLN A 32 14.39 -1.20 4.89
CA GLN A 32 13.74 0.07 5.21
C GLN A 32 13.91 0.40 6.71
N TYR A 33 15.17 0.58 7.12
CA TYR A 33 15.57 0.84 8.49
C TYR A 33 16.64 1.94 8.53
N GLY A 34 16.57 2.81 9.53
CA GLY A 34 17.47 3.94 9.70
C GLY A 34 17.42 4.90 8.49
N ASN A 35 18.54 5.45 8.12
CA ASN A 35 18.69 6.26 6.91
C ASN A 35 18.75 5.44 5.62
N LYS A 36 18.52 4.10 5.68
CA LYS A 36 18.45 3.20 4.51
C LYS A 36 19.72 3.21 3.67
N LEU A 37 20.88 3.39 4.32
CA LEU A 37 22.18 3.59 3.66
C LEU A 37 22.18 4.78 2.71
N ASP A 38 21.54 5.88 3.05
CA ASP A 38 21.55 7.11 2.27
C ASP A 38 22.96 7.71 2.21
N TYR A 39 23.22 8.53 1.20
CA TYR A 39 24.54 9.09 0.97
C TYR A 39 24.63 10.57 1.30
N GLU A 40 25.86 11.03 1.53
CA GLU A 40 26.20 12.44 1.64
C GLU A 40 27.54 12.71 0.95
N ILE A 41 27.57 13.66 0.01
CA ILE A 41 28.81 14.05 -0.68
C ILE A 41 29.58 14.99 0.25
N ILE A 42 30.74 14.56 0.71
CA ILE A 42 31.59 15.32 1.61
C ILE A 42 32.60 16.20 0.83
N SER A 43 33.11 15.66 -0.28
CA SER A 43 34.05 16.35 -1.15
C SER A 43 33.99 15.81 -2.58
N ALA A 44 34.81 16.34 -3.48
CA ALA A 44 34.91 15.87 -4.86
C ALA A 44 35.36 14.40 -4.98
N ASN A 45 35.87 13.80 -3.90
CA ASN A 45 36.42 12.45 -3.89
C ASN A 45 36.03 11.63 -2.65
N GLN A 46 35.02 12.07 -1.89
CA GLN A 46 34.56 11.38 -0.70
C GLN A 46 33.03 11.42 -0.58
N ILE A 47 32.46 10.25 -0.38
CA ILE A 47 31.03 10.06 -0.11
C ILE A 47 30.91 9.25 1.20
N ASN A 48 30.10 9.76 2.12
CA ASN A 48 29.68 9.02 3.31
C ASN A 48 28.37 8.28 3.03
N ILE A 49 28.29 7.04 3.49
CA ILE A 49 27.06 6.27 3.53
C ILE A 49 26.58 6.24 4.97
N LYS A 50 25.33 6.67 5.18
CA LYS A 50 24.67 6.77 6.49
C LYS A 50 24.20 5.40 6.98
N ASP A 51 23.71 5.37 8.22
CA ASP A 51 23.21 4.17 8.87
C ASP A 51 22.10 3.46 8.08
N GLY A 52 22.07 2.16 8.28
CA GLY A 52 21.13 1.27 7.62
C GLY A 52 21.68 -0.14 7.50
N MET A 53 20.93 -1.01 6.84
CA MET A 53 21.31 -2.40 6.68
C MET A 53 21.04 -2.88 5.24
N VAL A 54 21.94 -3.67 4.71
CA VAL A 54 21.81 -4.33 3.40
C VAL A 54 22.01 -5.83 3.54
N THR A 55 21.27 -6.58 2.74
CA THR A 55 21.34 -8.05 2.68
C THR A 55 21.51 -8.49 1.23
N ALA A 56 22.45 -9.37 0.96
CA ALA A 56 22.52 -10.10 -0.29
C ALA A 56 22.93 -11.55 -0.07
N GLN A 57 22.22 -12.47 -0.71
CA GLN A 57 22.44 -13.92 -0.57
C GLN A 57 22.57 -14.36 0.90
N GLY A 58 21.72 -13.78 1.76
CA GLY A 58 21.66 -14.06 3.19
C GLY A 58 22.79 -13.47 4.04
N ARG A 59 23.75 -12.74 3.46
CA ARG A 59 24.79 -12.02 4.20
C ARG A 59 24.38 -10.59 4.44
N ASN A 60 24.60 -10.11 5.64
CA ASN A 60 24.16 -8.81 6.11
C ASN A 60 25.36 -7.89 6.35
N TYR A 61 25.16 -6.61 6.05
CA TYR A 61 26.06 -5.54 6.43
C TYR A 61 25.26 -4.40 7.05
N VAL A 62 25.70 -3.91 8.20
CA VAL A 62 25.02 -2.88 8.96
C VAL A 62 25.96 -1.73 9.28
N ILE A 63 25.47 -0.51 9.08
CA ILE A 63 26.02 0.72 9.66
C ILE A 63 25.05 1.11 10.77
N TYR A 64 25.56 1.21 12.01
CA TYR A 64 24.72 1.50 13.17
C TYR A 64 24.29 2.96 13.22
N PRO A 65 23.19 3.29 13.93
CA PRO A 65 22.74 4.67 14.11
C PRO A 65 23.87 5.59 14.61
N ASN A 66 24.00 6.75 13.97
CA ASN A 66 25.05 7.75 14.21
C ASN A 66 26.45 7.37 13.72
N GLU A 67 26.59 6.26 12.99
CA GLU A 67 27.84 5.89 12.30
C GLU A 67 27.70 6.14 10.79
N VAL A 68 28.81 6.26 10.12
CA VAL A 68 28.90 6.41 8.66
C VAL A 68 30.09 5.63 8.12
N ASP A 69 29.93 5.10 6.91
CA ASP A 69 31.05 4.56 6.14
C ASP A 69 31.54 5.59 5.12
N SER A 70 32.80 5.95 5.21
CA SER A 70 33.44 6.90 4.28
C SER A 70 34.07 6.16 3.11
N LEU A 71 33.60 6.44 1.91
CA LEU A 71 34.07 5.85 0.67
C LEU A 71 34.86 6.87 -0.14
N THR A 72 36.04 6.48 -0.61
CA THR A 72 36.88 7.31 -1.49
C THR A 72 36.52 7.04 -2.94
N ILE A 73 36.15 8.08 -3.67
CA ILE A 73 35.98 8.08 -5.12
C ILE A 73 37.27 8.61 -5.73
N GLU A 74 37.98 7.81 -6.50
CA GLU A 74 39.18 8.31 -7.17
C GLU A 74 38.84 9.47 -8.11
N ASN A 75 39.65 10.50 -8.12
CA ASN A 75 39.48 11.64 -9.00
C ASN A 75 39.40 11.21 -10.48
N GLY A 76 38.49 11.81 -11.21
CA GLY A 76 38.41 11.63 -12.65
C GLY A 76 39.53 12.30 -13.42
N THR A 77 39.49 12.26 -14.73
CA THR A 77 40.45 12.88 -15.64
C THR A 77 39.80 14.07 -16.32
N VAL A 78 40.50 15.18 -16.42
CA VAL A 78 40.02 16.40 -17.09
C VAL A 78 39.54 16.09 -18.50
N ASN A 79 38.41 16.67 -18.90
CA ASN A 79 37.77 16.49 -20.21
C ASN A 79 37.25 15.06 -20.49
N THR A 80 37.09 14.23 -19.48
CA THR A 80 36.48 12.92 -19.59
C THR A 80 35.35 12.74 -18.56
N LYS A 81 34.44 11.80 -18.83
CA LYS A 81 33.41 11.37 -17.89
C LYS A 81 33.67 9.93 -17.43
N ARG A 82 33.16 9.57 -16.27
CA ARG A 82 33.25 8.21 -15.75
C ARG A 82 32.06 7.91 -14.83
N ASN A 83 31.56 6.69 -14.90
CA ASN A 83 30.58 6.17 -13.93
C ASN A 83 31.31 5.20 -13.00
N ASP A 84 31.31 5.49 -11.70
CA ASP A 84 31.73 4.56 -10.66
C ASP A 84 30.49 3.98 -9.98
N LEU A 85 30.56 2.73 -9.51
CA LEU A 85 29.47 2.13 -8.76
C LEU A 85 29.87 1.93 -7.29
N ILE A 86 29.04 2.42 -6.37
CA ILE A 86 29.08 1.99 -4.98
C ILE A 86 28.25 0.72 -4.89
N VAL A 87 28.87 -0.37 -4.43
CA VAL A 87 28.25 -1.68 -4.33
C VAL A 87 28.35 -2.23 -2.92
N TYR A 88 27.38 -3.05 -2.55
CA TYR A 88 27.54 -4.02 -1.48
C TYR A 88 28.19 -5.27 -2.07
N GLU A 89 29.34 -5.69 -1.52
CA GLU A 89 30.10 -6.84 -1.98
C GLU A 89 30.11 -7.94 -0.93
N VAL A 90 29.82 -9.16 -1.37
CA VAL A 90 30.11 -10.40 -0.65
C VAL A 90 31.23 -11.09 -1.38
N SER A 91 32.33 -11.41 -0.71
CA SER A 91 33.50 -12.07 -1.31
C SER A 91 34.02 -13.20 -0.43
N LYS A 92 34.55 -14.26 -1.08
CA LYS A 92 35.22 -15.35 -0.45
C LYS A 92 36.71 -15.24 -0.75
N THR A 93 37.51 -15.17 0.29
CA THR A 93 38.96 -15.10 0.23
C THR A 93 39.58 -16.32 0.92
N SER A 94 40.92 -16.47 0.87
CA SER A 94 41.62 -17.47 1.67
C SER A 94 41.45 -17.29 3.18
N GLU A 95 41.11 -16.08 3.61
CA GLU A 95 40.91 -15.74 5.03
C GLU A 95 39.42 -15.90 5.48
N GLY A 96 38.54 -16.29 4.56
CA GLY A 96 37.11 -16.48 4.83
C GLY A 96 36.20 -15.60 3.99
N GLU A 97 34.91 -15.54 4.39
CA GLU A 97 33.91 -14.68 3.75
C GLU A 97 34.01 -13.25 4.31
N GLN A 98 33.97 -12.26 3.43
CA GLN A 98 33.98 -10.84 3.77
C GLN A 98 32.79 -10.16 3.11
N VAL A 99 32.25 -9.15 3.80
CA VAL A 99 31.16 -8.30 3.30
C VAL A 99 31.50 -6.84 3.56
N GLY A 100 31.01 -5.94 2.71
CA GLY A 100 31.21 -4.51 2.92
C GLY A 100 30.84 -3.67 1.70
N LEU A 101 30.94 -2.37 1.87
CA LEU A 101 30.76 -1.42 0.78
C LEU A 101 32.06 -1.25 0.00
N LYS A 102 31.97 -1.22 -1.32
CA LYS A 102 33.12 -1.04 -2.23
C LYS A 102 32.78 -0.06 -3.34
N VAL A 103 33.79 0.62 -3.83
CA VAL A 103 33.69 1.43 -5.04
C VAL A 103 34.28 0.65 -6.19
N ILE A 104 33.49 0.40 -7.22
CA ILE A 104 33.92 -0.21 -8.47
C ILE A 104 34.14 0.92 -9.46
N LYS A 105 35.41 1.17 -9.77
CA LYS A 105 35.81 2.23 -10.69
C LYS A 105 35.46 1.88 -12.13
N GLY A 106 34.82 2.81 -12.82
CA GLY A 106 34.53 2.69 -14.24
C GLY A 106 35.67 3.13 -15.14
N THR A 107 35.40 3.19 -16.44
CA THR A 107 36.35 3.60 -17.47
C THR A 107 36.05 5.03 -17.92
N ASN A 108 37.10 5.86 -18.06
CA ASN A 108 36.96 7.20 -18.61
C ASN A 108 36.53 7.16 -20.07
N ALA A 109 35.51 7.90 -20.45
CA ALA A 109 34.96 7.99 -21.79
C ALA A 109 34.22 9.32 -22.00
N THR A 110 33.91 9.67 -23.24
CA THR A 110 32.99 10.79 -23.54
C THR A 110 31.55 10.43 -23.17
N THR A 111 31.17 9.17 -23.36
CA THR A 111 29.88 8.60 -22.95
C THR A 111 30.19 7.37 -22.09
N PRO A 112 30.27 7.51 -20.75
CA PRO A 112 30.66 6.43 -19.87
C PRO A 112 29.55 5.40 -19.71
N THR A 113 29.96 4.14 -19.57
CA THR A 113 29.07 3.04 -19.17
C THR A 113 29.41 2.61 -17.74
N ASP A 114 28.45 1.96 -17.10
CA ASP A 114 28.68 1.39 -15.78
C ASP A 114 29.70 0.24 -15.84
N PRO A 115 30.56 0.09 -14.83
CA PRO A 115 31.47 -1.05 -14.74
C PRO A 115 30.67 -2.36 -14.58
N THR A 116 31.21 -3.43 -15.17
CA THR A 116 30.62 -4.77 -15.05
C THR A 116 30.75 -5.28 -13.63
N LEU A 117 29.67 -5.80 -13.07
CA LEU A 117 29.62 -6.39 -11.73
C LEU A 117 29.72 -7.91 -11.79
N THR A 118 30.40 -8.51 -10.81
CA THR A 118 30.38 -9.95 -10.58
C THR A 118 29.16 -10.30 -9.76
N GLN A 119 28.36 -11.26 -10.24
CA GLN A 119 27.10 -11.69 -9.58
C GLN A 119 27.03 -13.22 -9.49
N ASP A 120 28.04 -13.83 -8.89
CA ASP A 120 28.09 -15.28 -8.67
C ASP A 120 27.08 -15.70 -7.58
N ASP A 121 26.64 -16.96 -7.62
CA ASP A 121 25.94 -17.58 -6.50
C ASP A 121 26.95 -17.99 -5.41
N THR A 122 27.13 -17.15 -4.40
CA THR A 122 28.05 -17.41 -3.28
C THR A 122 27.50 -18.40 -2.26
N LEU A 123 26.22 -18.76 -2.31
CA LEU A 123 25.68 -19.88 -1.51
C LEU A 123 26.10 -21.23 -2.08
N ALA A 124 26.31 -21.31 -3.39
CA ALA A 124 26.89 -22.46 -4.07
C ALA A 124 28.43 -22.37 -4.12
N SER A 125 29.01 -22.32 -5.31
CA SER A 125 30.45 -22.33 -5.53
C SER A 125 31.03 -20.98 -5.95
N GLY A 126 30.22 -19.98 -6.11
CA GLY A 126 30.64 -18.63 -6.52
C GLY A 126 31.52 -17.96 -5.47
N SER A 127 32.42 -17.10 -5.91
CA SER A 127 33.40 -16.44 -5.05
C SER A 127 33.04 -14.98 -4.73
N LYS A 128 32.22 -14.35 -5.56
CA LYS A 128 31.93 -12.92 -5.41
C LYS A 128 30.52 -12.56 -5.87
N TYR A 129 29.84 -11.73 -5.08
CA TYR A 129 28.57 -11.11 -5.47
C TYR A 129 28.59 -9.61 -5.19
N GLN A 130 28.25 -8.80 -6.18
CA GLN A 130 28.23 -7.34 -6.10
C GLN A 130 26.83 -6.82 -6.42
N MET A 131 26.20 -6.14 -5.48
CA MET A 131 24.89 -5.51 -5.65
C MET A 131 25.08 -4.00 -5.73
N PRO A 132 24.62 -3.32 -6.81
CA PRO A 132 24.76 -1.88 -6.94
C PRO A 132 23.83 -1.18 -5.95
N LEU A 133 24.35 -0.14 -5.30
CA LEU A 133 23.61 0.78 -4.44
C LEU A 133 23.49 2.16 -5.08
N TYR A 134 24.61 2.67 -5.63
CA TYR A 134 24.65 3.99 -6.25
C TYR A 134 25.55 3.99 -7.49
N ARG A 135 25.17 4.83 -8.47
CA ARG A 135 26.06 5.24 -9.55
C ARG A 135 26.57 6.64 -9.27
N VAL A 136 27.88 6.79 -9.17
CA VAL A 136 28.54 8.09 -9.03
C VAL A 136 29.01 8.54 -10.41
N ARG A 137 28.43 9.62 -10.91
CA ARG A 137 28.81 10.20 -12.20
C ARG A 137 29.87 11.27 -11.99
N LEU A 138 31.01 11.10 -12.63
CA LEU A 138 32.10 12.06 -12.62
C LEU A 138 32.18 12.79 -13.96
N ASN A 139 32.47 14.10 -13.89
CA ASN A 139 32.76 14.94 -15.03
C ASN A 139 34.08 15.73 -14.73
N GLY A 140 35.14 15.40 -15.44
CA GLY A 140 36.46 15.84 -15.06
C GLY A 140 36.84 15.28 -13.68
N ILE A 141 37.30 16.17 -12.80
CA ILE A 141 37.72 15.82 -11.44
C ILE A 141 36.59 15.83 -10.39
N ASN A 142 35.39 16.24 -10.77
CA ASN A 142 34.26 16.44 -9.85
C ASN A 142 33.20 15.39 -9.97
N ILE A 143 32.49 15.13 -8.86
CA ILE A 143 31.25 14.39 -8.84
C ILE A 143 30.17 15.30 -9.45
N GLU A 144 29.57 14.89 -10.59
CA GLU A 144 28.48 15.57 -11.26
C GLU A 144 27.12 15.23 -10.64
N GLY A 145 26.98 14.01 -10.12
CA GLY A 145 25.75 13.54 -9.47
C GLY A 145 25.84 12.09 -9.04
N VAL A 146 24.85 11.68 -8.25
CA VAL A 146 24.73 10.31 -7.75
C VAL A 146 23.31 9.80 -8.04
N ASP A 147 23.21 8.68 -8.74
CA ASP A 147 21.94 8.05 -9.07
C ASP A 147 21.67 6.91 -8.08
N ASP A 148 20.46 6.83 -7.56
CA ASP A 148 20.03 5.77 -6.63
C ASP A 148 19.70 4.48 -7.41
N LEU A 149 20.41 3.40 -7.10
CA LEU A 149 20.20 2.06 -7.68
C LEU A 149 19.74 1.04 -6.62
N ARG A 150 19.48 1.50 -5.38
CA ARG A 150 19.09 0.62 -4.28
C ARG A 150 17.78 -0.10 -4.59
N LYS A 151 17.76 -1.38 -4.30
CA LYS A 151 16.51 -2.15 -4.20
C LYS A 151 16.17 -2.32 -2.73
N TYR A 152 14.90 -2.20 -2.37
CA TYR A 152 14.49 -2.24 -0.98
C TYR A 152 13.88 -3.60 -0.60
N ILE A 153 14.20 -4.03 0.62
CA ILE A 153 13.57 -5.16 1.29
C ILE A 153 12.54 -4.61 2.27
N VAL A 154 11.31 -5.11 2.16
CA VAL A 154 10.26 -4.79 3.13
C VAL A 154 10.50 -5.63 4.38
N SER A 155 10.50 -5.00 5.55
CA SER A 155 10.59 -5.73 6.82
C SER A 155 9.35 -6.58 7.06
N PHE A 156 9.49 -7.67 7.82
CA PHE A 156 8.36 -8.56 8.17
C PHE A 156 7.20 -7.81 8.84
N GLY A 157 7.49 -6.73 9.59
CA GLY A 157 6.47 -5.87 10.18
C GLY A 157 5.66 -5.05 9.17
N ASN A 158 6.18 -4.89 7.95
CA ASN A 158 5.53 -4.14 6.87
C ASN A 158 5.02 -5.07 5.75
N LEU A 159 5.04 -6.40 5.95
CA LEU A 159 4.55 -7.37 4.97
C LEU A 159 3.04 -7.31 4.75
N VAL A 160 2.31 -6.75 5.70
CA VAL A 160 0.88 -6.50 5.60
C VAL A 160 0.60 -5.16 6.26
N ASN A 161 0.43 -4.11 5.48
CA ASN A 161 -0.12 -2.86 5.97
C ASN A 161 -1.64 -2.94 6.02
N ASP A 162 -2.24 -2.33 7.03
CA ASP A 162 -3.68 -2.22 7.14
C ASP A 162 -4.26 -1.50 5.92
N ASN A 163 -5.39 -1.99 5.45
CA ASN A 163 -6.13 -1.30 4.43
C ASN A 163 -6.92 -0.13 5.06
N LEU A 164 -6.65 1.08 4.62
CA LEU A 164 -7.30 2.29 5.11
C LEU A 164 -8.74 2.45 4.58
N LEU A 165 -9.11 1.66 3.56
CA LEU A 165 -10.46 1.64 3.03
C LEU A 165 -11.34 0.68 3.82
N ILE A 166 -12.63 1.02 3.88
CA ILE A 166 -13.66 0.22 4.55
C ILE A 166 -14.48 -0.48 3.48
N ASN A 167 -14.81 -1.77 3.69
CA ASN A 167 -15.65 -2.56 2.79
C ASN A 167 -15.11 -2.61 1.35
N SER A 168 -13.85 -2.88 1.22
CA SER A 168 -13.14 -2.85 -0.05
C SER A 168 -12.72 -4.23 -0.58
N ASP A 169 -13.15 -5.30 0.09
CA ASP A 169 -13.15 -6.67 -0.44
C ASP A 169 -14.52 -6.95 -1.08
N PHE A 170 -14.61 -6.72 -2.37
CA PHE A 170 -15.86 -6.88 -3.10
C PHE A 170 -16.22 -8.33 -3.41
N ARG A 171 -15.35 -9.28 -3.10
CA ARG A 171 -15.65 -10.73 -3.18
C ARG A 171 -16.66 -11.15 -2.11
N ASN A 172 -16.71 -10.39 -1.00
CA ASN A 172 -17.70 -10.59 0.06
C ASN A 172 -18.03 -9.23 0.74
N PRO A 173 -18.67 -8.29 0.02
CA PRO A 173 -18.90 -6.94 0.51
C PRO A 173 -19.97 -6.91 1.61
N ILE A 174 -19.80 -6.02 2.58
CA ILE A 174 -20.86 -5.65 3.51
C ILE A 174 -21.95 -4.92 2.73
N ASN A 175 -23.16 -5.42 2.80
CA ASN A 175 -24.31 -4.93 2.06
C ASN A 175 -25.55 -4.87 2.96
N GLN A 176 -25.60 -3.90 3.85
CA GLN A 176 -26.74 -3.72 4.77
C GLN A 176 -28.00 -3.30 4.04
N ARG A 177 -27.88 -2.73 2.82
CA ARG A 177 -29.01 -2.36 1.95
C ARG A 177 -29.72 -3.57 1.35
N ARG A 178 -29.06 -4.73 1.30
CA ARG A 178 -29.59 -6.00 0.78
C ARG A 178 -30.08 -5.94 -0.67
N GLN A 179 -29.45 -5.10 -1.48
CA GLN A 179 -29.68 -5.05 -2.91
C GLN A 179 -28.53 -5.78 -3.61
N THR A 180 -28.83 -6.59 -4.59
CA THR A 180 -27.80 -7.29 -5.40
C THR A 180 -27.48 -6.53 -6.68
N SER A 181 -28.31 -5.56 -7.06
CA SER A 181 -28.12 -4.68 -8.20
C SER A 181 -28.46 -3.25 -7.81
N TYR A 182 -27.63 -2.33 -8.24
CA TYR A 182 -27.76 -0.89 -8.00
C TYR A 182 -27.72 -0.18 -9.32
N GLN A 183 -28.69 0.71 -9.52
CA GLN A 183 -28.70 1.64 -10.64
C GLN A 183 -28.99 3.03 -10.09
N ASN A 184 -28.18 3.99 -10.47
CA ASN A 184 -28.39 5.36 -10.04
C ASN A 184 -29.50 5.99 -10.90
N PRO A 185 -30.61 6.47 -10.33
CA PRO A 185 -31.71 7.04 -11.11
C PRO A 185 -31.43 8.43 -11.66
N ILE A 186 -30.47 9.16 -11.13
CA ILE A 186 -30.15 10.55 -11.49
C ILE A 186 -28.66 10.79 -11.19
N SER A 187 -28.02 11.75 -11.85
CA SER A 187 -26.64 12.20 -11.58
C SER A 187 -26.47 12.77 -10.17
N VAL A 188 -26.59 11.92 -9.18
CA VAL A 188 -26.43 12.20 -7.75
C VAL A 188 -25.61 11.08 -7.13
N TRP A 189 -24.70 11.41 -6.24
CA TRP A 189 -23.96 10.41 -5.48
C TRP A 189 -24.89 9.42 -4.77
N THR A 190 -24.89 8.19 -5.23
CA THR A 190 -25.74 7.13 -4.68
C THR A 190 -24.87 6.03 -4.07
N TYR A 191 -25.10 5.76 -2.79
CA TYR A 191 -24.44 4.65 -2.11
C TYR A 191 -24.96 3.31 -2.62
N THR A 192 -24.05 2.43 -2.94
CA THR A 192 -24.27 1.05 -3.39
C THR A 192 -24.02 0.07 -2.25
N VAL A 193 -23.00 -0.77 -2.31
CA VAL A 193 -22.53 -1.49 -1.12
C VAL A 193 -22.03 -0.49 -0.09
N ASP A 194 -22.02 -0.88 1.18
CA ASP A 194 -21.72 0.07 2.25
C ASP A 194 -20.37 0.77 2.01
N ARG A 195 -20.34 2.07 2.28
CA ARG A 195 -19.21 2.99 2.07
C ARG A 195 -18.91 3.40 0.64
N TRP A 196 -19.36 2.69 -0.38
CA TRP A 196 -19.06 2.98 -1.79
C TRP A 196 -20.24 3.66 -2.47
N CYS A 197 -19.95 4.62 -3.34
CA CYS A 197 -20.95 5.36 -4.11
C CYS A 197 -20.52 5.54 -5.56
N MET A 198 -21.53 5.74 -6.43
CA MET A 198 -21.41 6.03 -7.85
C MET A 198 -22.18 7.30 -8.19
N TRP A 199 -21.89 7.87 -9.36
CA TRP A 199 -22.47 9.17 -9.78
C TRP A 199 -23.45 9.06 -10.94
N ASP A 200 -23.19 8.28 -11.98
CA ASP A 200 -23.93 8.32 -13.25
C ASP A 200 -25.17 7.42 -13.26
N SER A 201 -26.25 7.91 -13.89
CA SER A 201 -27.53 7.20 -13.99
C SER A 201 -27.55 6.03 -14.97
N ASN A 202 -26.59 5.97 -15.89
CA ASN A 202 -26.50 4.90 -16.89
C ASN A 202 -25.51 3.80 -16.47
N THR A 203 -25.11 3.81 -15.21
CA THR A 203 -24.23 2.77 -14.65
C THR A 203 -25.04 1.82 -13.78
N ILE A 204 -24.80 0.52 -13.99
CA ILE A 204 -25.37 -0.56 -13.18
C ILE A 204 -24.22 -1.22 -12.43
N MET A 205 -24.38 -1.41 -11.13
CA MET A 205 -23.47 -2.22 -10.32
C MET A 205 -24.20 -3.44 -9.81
N ASN A 206 -23.67 -4.62 -10.11
CA ASN A 206 -24.17 -5.90 -9.62
C ASN A 206 -23.18 -6.52 -8.63
N ILE A 207 -23.69 -7.16 -7.59
CA ILE A 207 -22.86 -8.03 -6.75
C ILE A 207 -22.86 -9.41 -7.43
N VAL A 208 -21.66 -9.85 -7.82
CA VAL A 208 -21.46 -11.13 -8.52
C VAL A 208 -20.51 -12.03 -7.75
N ASP A 209 -20.42 -13.30 -8.15
CA ASP A 209 -19.40 -14.18 -7.59
C ASP A 209 -17.99 -13.64 -7.90
N GLY A 210 -17.19 -13.49 -6.88
CA GLY A 210 -15.82 -13.00 -6.99
C GLY A 210 -15.64 -11.47 -7.02
N GLY A 211 -16.71 -10.65 -6.94
CA GLY A 211 -16.54 -9.19 -6.91
C GLY A 211 -17.81 -8.38 -7.12
N ILE A 212 -17.64 -7.13 -7.53
CA ILE A 212 -18.70 -6.30 -8.09
C ILE A 212 -18.49 -6.12 -9.58
N GLU A 213 -19.55 -6.32 -10.35
CA GLU A 213 -19.59 -6.02 -11.77
C GLU A 213 -20.17 -4.61 -11.97
N ILE A 214 -19.46 -3.76 -12.70
CA ILE A 214 -19.92 -2.41 -13.03
C ILE A 214 -20.02 -2.30 -14.55
N ILE A 215 -21.22 -2.01 -15.04
CA ILE A 215 -21.55 -1.81 -16.45
C ILE A 215 -21.84 -0.34 -16.66
N THR A 216 -20.99 0.35 -17.39
CA THR A 216 -21.10 1.79 -17.65
C THR A 216 -21.77 2.06 -19.00
N GLY A 217 -22.75 2.93 -19.04
CA GLY A 217 -23.23 3.55 -20.29
C GLY A 217 -22.45 4.82 -20.59
N ASN A 218 -22.29 5.69 -19.60
CA ASN A 218 -21.44 6.89 -19.62
C ASN A 218 -20.21 6.67 -18.72
N PRO A 219 -19.19 7.55 -18.79
CA PRO A 219 -18.10 7.52 -17.82
C PRO A 219 -18.64 7.73 -16.40
N ASP A 220 -18.21 6.90 -15.46
CA ASP A 220 -18.64 6.98 -14.07
C ASP A 220 -17.45 6.87 -13.10
N ILE A 221 -17.72 7.12 -11.84
CA ILE A 221 -16.75 7.11 -10.78
C ILE A 221 -17.28 6.24 -9.64
N LEU A 222 -16.57 5.13 -9.35
CA LEU A 222 -16.74 4.41 -8.09
C LEU A 222 -15.85 5.06 -7.04
N GLN A 223 -16.45 5.49 -5.93
CA GLN A 223 -15.76 6.31 -4.95
C GLN A 223 -16.02 5.88 -3.52
N GLN A 224 -14.97 6.01 -2.69
CA GLN A 224 -15.09 6.01 -1.24
C GLN A 224 -14.50 7.28 -0.62
N PRO A 225 -15.29 8.11 0.06
CA PRO A 225 -14.78 9.18 0.92
C PRO A 225 -13.97 8.59 2.06
N LEU A 226 -12.77 9.13 2.29
CA LEU A 226 -11.89 8.68 3.37
C LEU A 226 -12.45 9.11 4.74
N GLU A 227 -12.23 8.27 5.74
CA GLU A 227 -12.60 8.61 7.12
C GLU A 227 -11.71 9.71 7.67
N THR A 228 -10.43 9.64 7.34
CA THR A 228 -9.42 10.64 7.70
C THR A 228 -8.65 11.02 6.44
N PRO A 229 -8.41 12.32 6.20
CA PRO A 229 -7.55 12.76 5.11
C PRO A 229 -6.17 12.11 5.17
N LEU A 230 -5.54 11.90 4.03
CA LEU A 230 -4.16 11.46 3.98
C LEU A 230 -3.22 12.54 4.52
N ILE A 231 -2.19 12.14 5.24
CA ILE A 231 -1.22 13.06 5.81
C ILE A 231 -0.43 13.75 4.68
N ASN A 232 -0.42 15.07 4.68
CA ASN A 232 0.25 15.87 3.65
C ASN A 232 1.74 15.49 3.53
N GLY A 233 2.18 15.24 2.29
CA GLY A 233 3.56 14.87 1.98
C GLY A 233 3.90 13.39 2.19
N GLU A 234 3.05 12.63 2.89
CA GLU A 234 3.26 11.19 3.05
C GLU A 234 2.87 10.42 1.79
N THR A 235 3.63 9.37 1.51
CA THR A 235 3.38 8.49 0.36
C THR A 235 2.47 7.34 0.77
N TYR A 236 1.50 7.05 -0.09
CA TYR A 236 0.58 5.91 0.03
C TYR A 236 0.59 5.09 -1.25
N THR A 237 0.29 3.83 -1.13
CA THR A 237 0.13 2.92 -2.28
C THR A 237 -1.33 2.53 -2.42
N LEU A 238 -1.87 2.77 -3.61
CA LEU A 238 -3.22 2.42 -3.98
C LEU A 238 -3.16 1.23 -4.94
N THR A 239 -3.81 0.13 -4.56
CA THR A 239 -3.86 -1.12 -5.35
C THR A 239 -5.31 -1.47 -5.63
N VAL A 240 -5.62 -1.84 -6.86
CA VAL A 240 -6.92 -2.38 -7.25
C VAL A 240 -6.74 -3.63 -8.10
N LYS A 241 -7.62 -4.61 -7.91
CA LYS A 241 -7.73 -5.77 -8.79
C LYS A 241 -9.00 -5.66 -9.60
N ILE A 242 -8.84 -5.48 -10.92
CA ILE A 242 -9.91 -5.30 -11.90
C ILE A 242 -9.71 -6.28 -13.04
N ASN A 243 -10.75 -7.02 -13.41
CA ASN A 243 -10.74 -8.01 -14.49
C ASN A 243 -9.56 -8.99 -14.38
N GLY A 244 -9.26 -9.43 -13.14
CA GLY A 244 -8.14 -10.32 -12.84
C GLY A 244 -6.75 -9.65 -12.83
N THR A 245 -6.62 -8.40 -13.28
CA THR A 245 -5.34 -7.66 -13.34
C THR A 245 -5.18 -6.76 -12.13
N ILE A 246 -3.97 -6.74 -11.56
CA ILE A 246 -3.63 -5.86 -10.43
C ILE A 246 -2.98 -4.59 -10.98
N TYR A 247 -3.57 -3.46 -10.62
CA TYR A 247 -3.05 -2.12 -10.90
C TYR A 247 -2.59 -1.50 -9.58
N THR A 248 -1.44 -0.86 -9.61
CA THR A 248 -0.85 -0.20 -8.44
C THR A 248 -0.38 1.19 -8.80
N LYS A 249 -0.66 2.15 -7.93
CA LYS A 249 -0.27 3.55 -8.09
C LYS A 249 0.15 4.14 -6.76
N GLN A 250 1.20 4.96 -6.76
CA GLN A 250 1.56 5.77 -5.60
C GLN A 250 0.81 7.10 -5.65
N VAL A 251 0.33 7.53 -4.49
CA VAL A 251 -0.32 8.81 -4.28
C VAL A 251 0.33 9.52 -3.10
N VAL A 252 0.35 10.85 -3.13
CA VAL A 252 0.93 11.68 -2.06
C VAL A 252 -0.19 12.41 -1.36
N GLY A 253 -0.26 12.28 -0.04
CA GLY A 253 -1.26 12.96 0.77
C GLY A 253 -1.21 14.48 0.58
N GLY A 254 -2.38 15.10 0.51
CA GLY A 254 -2.53 16.52 0.23
C GLY A 254 -2.44 16.91 -1.25
N THR A 255 -1.99 16.02 -2.13
CA THR A 255 -1.90 16.27 -3.58
C THR A 255 -3.05 15.58 -4.29
N ARG A 256 -4.09 16.33 -4.61
CA ARG A 256 -5.23 15.82 -5.37
C ARG A 256 -4.89 15.69 -6.85
N GLU A 257 -5.37 14.62 -7.45
CA GLU A 257 -5.16 14.31 -8.85
C GLU A 257 -6.42 14.62 -9.67
N GLU A 258 -6.22 15.07 -10.90
CA GLU A 258 -7.31 15.19 -11.88
C GLU A 258 -7.51 13.87 -12.62
N PHE A 259 -8.77 13.56 -12.98
CA PHE A 259 -9.08 12.37 -13.76
C PHE A 259 -8.56 12.52 -15.20
N ASN A 260 -7.80 11.53 -15.64
CA ASN A 260 -7.26 11.47 -16.98
C ASN A 260 -7.44 10.04 -17.56
N GLY A 261 -8.68 9.71 -17.93
CA GLY A 261 -9.07 8.40 -18.41
C GLY A 261 -9.23 7.34 -17.30
N PHE A 262 -9.39 6.07 -17.69
CA PHE A 262 -9.48 4.96 -16.75
C PHE A 262 -8.29 4.94 -15.81
N GLY A 263 -8.57 4.82 -14.54
CA GLY A 263 -7.53 4.75 -13.51
C GLY A 263 -8.03 4.92 -12.09
N ILE A 264 -7.07 4.89 -11.17
CA ILE A 264 -7.28 5.05 -9.74
C ILE A 264 -6.72 6.40 -9.33
N TYR A 265 -7.47 7.15 -8.53
CA TYR A 265 -7.14 8.53 -8.18
C TYR A 265 -7.34 8.81 -6.68
N TYR A 266 -6.47 9.64 -6.14
CA TYR A 266 -6.67 10.29 -4.85
C TYR A 266 -7.21 11.71 -5.07
N GLY A 267 -8.25 12.05 -4.34
CA GLY A 267 -8.97 13.29 -4.52
C GLY A 267 -10.11 13.14 -5.53
N HIS A 268 -11.02 14.08 -5.55
CA HIS A 268 -12.17 14.04 -6.43
C HIS A 268 -12.89 15.39 -6.52
N LYS A 269 -13.93 15.45 -7.36
CA LYS A 269 -14.87 16.58 -7.41
C LYS A 269 -15.64 16.71 -6.10
N GLY A 270 -15.37 17.74 -5.29
CA GLY A 270 -16.06 18.04 -4.05
C GLY A 270 -15.11 18.30 -2.87
N ASN A 271 -15.68 18.37 -1.67
CA ASN A 271 -14.97 18.83 -0.48
C ASN A 271 -14.31 17.69 0.34
N PHE A 272 -14.38 16.45 -0.13
CA PHE A 272 -13.90 15.30 0.62
C PHE A 272 -12.67 14.68 -0.03
N ASP A 273 -11.70 14.31 0.78
CA ASP A 273 -10.65 13.40 0.36
C ASP A 273 -11.26 12.03 0.12
N SER A 274 -10.95 11.45 -1.01
CA SER A 274 -11.55 10.19 -1.43
C SER A 274 -10.61 9.39 -2.32
N ILE A 275 -10.83 8.09 -2.35
CA ILE A 275 -10.29 7.22 -3.39
C ILE A 275 -11.37 7.01 -4.43
N SER A 276 -11.01 7.21 -5.68
CA SER A 276 -11.91 7.14 -6.82
C SER A 276 -11.34 6.24 -7.90
N ILE A 277 -12.17 5.39 -8.49
CA ILE A 277 -11.87 4.69 -9.72
C ILE A 277 -12.70 5.34 -10.81
N TYR A 278 -12.04 5.92 -11.80
CA TYR A 278 -12.69 6.44 -12.99
C TYR A 278 -12.88 5.32 -14.00
N LEU A 279 -14.12 5.14 -14.44
CA LEU A 279 -14.56 4.09 -15.35
C LEU A 279 -15.00 4.73 -16.67
N GLU A 280 -14.51 4.19 -17.77
CA GLU A 280 -14.84 4.68 -19.11
C GLU A 280 -16.25 4.27 -19.53
N SER A 281 -16.79 4.95 -20.54
CA SER A 281 -18.11 4.66 -21.11
C SER A 281 -18.16 3.30 -21.81
N ASN A 282 -19.35 2.72 -21.87
CA ASN A 282 -19.65 1.49 -22.62
C ASN A 282 -18.71 0.33 -22.30
N SER A 283 -18.37 0.19 -21.01
CA SER A 283 -17.39 -0.79 -20.55
C SER A 283 -17.97 -1.64 -19.42
N THR A 284 -17.38 -2.82 -19.18
CA THR A 284 -17.73 -3.69 -18.08
C THR A 284 -16.47 -3.99 -17.27
N TYR A 285 -16.57 -3.80 -15.96
CA TYR A 285 -15.48 -4.01 -15.02
C TYR A 285 -15.92 -4.97 -13.92
N ILE A 286 -15.08 -5.95 -13.61
CA ILE A 286 -15.23 -6.78 -12.41
C ILE A 286 -14.13 -6.36 -11.45
N ILE A 287 -14.52 -5.75 -10.31
CA ILE A 287 -13.59 -5.29 -9.29
C ILE A 287 -13.65 -6.28 -8.13
N GLU A 288 -12.50 -6.88 -7.81
CA GLU A 288 -12.39 -7.86 -6.73
C GLU A 288 -12.07 -7.20 -5.39
N TYR A 289 -11.10 -6.28 -5.38
CA TYR A 289 -10.75 -5.51 -4.17
C TYR A 289 -10.02 -4.21 -4.50
N ILE A 290 -10.03 -3.32 -3.52
CA ILE A 290 -9.24 -2.09 -3.53
C ILE A 290 -8.50 -1.99 -2.19
N LYS A 291 -7.22 -1.59 -2.23
CA LYS A 291 -6.40 -1.39 -1.05
C LYS A 291 -5.71 -0.04 -1.11
N LEU A 292 -5.84 0.73 -0.04
CA LEU A 292 -5.05 1.93 0.21
C LEU A 292 -4.21 1.68 1.46
N GLU A 293 -2.91 1.81 1.34
CA GLU A 293 -1.97 1.58 2.45
C GLU A 293 -0.89 2.65 2.51
N GLN A 294 -0.36 2.93 3.70
CA GLN A 294 0.74 3.86 3.87
C GLN A 294 2.05 3.23 3.37
N GLY A 295 2.91 4.03 2.76
CA GLY A 295 4.20 3.62 2.21
C GLY A 295 4.20 3.48 0.70
N SER A 296 5.38 3.23 0.14
CA SER A 296 5.63 3.19 -1.30
C SER A 296 5.62 1.78 -1.91
N ILE A 297 5.29 0.76 -1.13
CA ILE A 297 5.34 -0.64 -1.56
C ILE A 297 3.96 -1.26 -1.37
N ALA A 298 3.43 -1.84 -2.46
CA ALA A 298 2.19 -2.61 -2.40
C ALA A 298 2.42 -3.91 -1.61
N THR A 299 1.63 -4.12 -0.56
CA THR A 299 1.62 -5.37 0.19
C THR A 299 0.40 -6.23 -0.19
N PRO A 300 0.40 -7.54 0.06
CA PRO A 300 -0.72 -8.39 -0.27
C PRO A 300 -2.04 -7.88 0.34
N PHE A 301 -3.14 -8.05 -0.39
CA PHE A 301 -4.46 -7.76 0.14
C PHE A 301 -4.85 -8.84 1.15
N VAL A 302 -5.21 -8.42 2.35
CA VAL A 302 -5.73 -9.29 3.40
C VAL A 302 -7.15 -8.87 3.75
N THR A 303 -8.06 -9.83 3.69
CA THR A 303 -9.46 -9.62 4.05
C THR A 303 -9.58 -9.37 5.55
N ARG A 304 -10.25 -8.28 5.92
CA ARG A 304 -10.59 -8.01 7.33
C ARG A 304 -11.72 -8.98 7.78
N PRO A 305 -11.72 -9.44 9.04
CA PRO A 305 -12.80 -10.27 9.56
C PRO A 305 -14.17 -9.61 9.37
N TYR A 306 -15.17 -10.38 8.96
CA TYR A 306 -16.51 -9.84 8.63
C TYR A 306 -17.13 -9.00 9.75
N ALA A 307 -17.01 -9.45 11.00
CA ALA A 307 -17.58 -8.73 12.15
C ALA A 307 -16.94 -7.34 12.36
N GLU A 308 -15.64 -7.26 12.14
CA GLU A 308 -14.89 -6.00 12.21
C GLU A 308 -15.29 -5.07 11.07
N GLU A 309 -15.32 -5.57 9.83
CA GLU A 309 -15.73 -4.79 8.66
C GLU A 309 -17.17 -4.29 8.80
N LEU A 310 -18.08 -5.14 9.30
CA LEU A 310 -19.46 -4.75 9.56
C LEU A 310 -19.55 -3.63 10.60
N ALA A 311 -18.80 -3.73 11.69
CA ALA A 311 -18.78 -2.68 12.72
C ALA A 311 -18.28 -1.34 12.16
N LEU A 312 -17.26 -1.34 11.30
CA LEU A 312 -16.79 -0.15 10.61
C LEU A 312 -17.86 0.45 9.68
N CYS A 313 -18.57 -0.39 8.92
CA CYS A 313 -19.68 0.05 8.06
C CYS A 313 -20.85 0.62 8.87
N GLN A 314 -21.16 0.03 10.01
CA GLN A 314 -22.25 0.46 10.88
C GLN A 314 -22.03 1.86 11.50
N ARG A 315 -20.81 2.38 11.52
CA ARG A 315 -20.54 3.78 11.90
C ARG A 315 -21.11 4.80 10.91
N TYR A 316 -21.47 4.37 9.69
CA TYR A 316 -21.98 5.23 8.61
C TYR A 316 -23.40 4.92 8.19
N TYR A 317 -23.81 3.66 8.25
CA TYR A 317 -25.13 3.22 7.90
C TYR A 317 -25.54 2.02 8.75
N GLN A 318 -26.76 2.08 9.31
CA GLN A 318 -27.37 0.96 10.03
C GLN A 318 -28.78 0.75 9.53
N ARG A 319 -29.16 -0.51 9.31
CA ARG A 319 -30.49 -0.92 8.96
C ARG A 319 -31.08 -1.77 10.06
N PHE A 320 -32.25 -1.42 10.51
CA PHE A 320 -33.01 -2.14 11.52
C PHE A 320 -34.21 -2.78 10.88
N GLU A 321 -34.45 -4.05 11.17
CA GLU A 321 -35.63 -4.78 10.74
C GLU A 321 -36.40 -5.30 11.95
N LYS A 322 -37.71 -5.02 12.01
CA LYS A 322 -38.62 -5.49 13.05
C LYS A 322 -38.10 -5.20 14.47
N TYR A 323 -37.62 -3.99 14.70
CA TYR A 323 -37.19 -3.59 16.03
C TYR A 323 -38.40 -3.43 16.93
N PRO A 324 -38.55 -4.20 18.03
CA PRO A 324 -39.70 -4.07 18.92
C PRO A 324 -39.61 -2.76 19.69
N ILE A 325 -40.63 -1.94 19.58
CA ILE A 325 -40.77 -0.67 20.33
C ILE A 325 -41.89 -0.86 21.31
N TYR A 326 -41.60 -0.75 22.60
CA TYR A 326 -42.58 -0.87 23.66
C TYR A 326 -43.00 0.50 24.15
N THR A 327 -44.31 0.76 24.23
CA THR A 327 -44.81 1.98 24.80
C THR A 327 -45.14 1.79 26.27
N THR A 328 -44.74 2.73 27.11
CA THR A 328 -45.02 2.71 28.55
C THR A 328 -45.83 3.90 29.00
N SER A 329 -46.27 4.78 28.09
CA SER A 329 -46.89 6.05 28.48
C SER A 329 -48.41 6.04 28.31
N THR A 330 -49.10 6.53 29.33
CA THR A 330 -50.53 6.80 29.34
C THR A 330 -50.86 8.31 29.06
N SER A 331 -49.87 9.15 28.80
CA SER A 331 -49.98 10.61 28.73
C SER A 331 -49.89 11.23 27.33
N GLY A 332 -50.18 10.48 26.27
CA GLY A 332 -50.32 11.02 24.91
C GLY A 332 -49.01 11.27 24.12
N PHE A 333 -47.84 11.27 24.74
CA PHE A 333 -46.56 11.31 24.06
C PHE A 333 -45.70 10.17 24.51
N THR A 334 -45.17 9.42 23.55
CA THR A 334 -44.27 8.32 23.84
C THR A 334 -42.93 8.56 23.12
N TYR A 335 -41.87 8.55 23.88
CA TYR A 335 -40.51 8.65 23.34
C TYR A 335 -39.92 7.25 23.22
N TYR A 336 -39.29 7.01 22.08
CA TYR A 336 -38.62 5.77 21.81
C TYR A 336 -37.15 6.00 21.59
N GLY A 337 -36.34 5.27 22.31
CA GLY A 337 -34.88 5.19 22.04
C GLY A 337 -34.60 4.05 21.07
N LEU A 338 -33.99 4.33 19.95
CA LEU A 338 -33.41 3.32 19.09
C LEU A 338 -31.97 3.07 19.55
N GLN A 339 -31.68 1.88 20.04
CA GLN A 339 -30.32 1.50 20.38
C GLN A 339 -29.57 1.17 19.09
N LEU A 340 -28.48 1.90 18.83
CA LEU A 340 -27.59 1.65 17.70
C LEU A 340 -26.70 0.44 17.98
N TYR A 341 -26.41 -0.37 16.96
CA TYR A 341 -25.48 -1.50 17.06
C TYR A 341 -24.05 -1.03 17.33
N THR A 342 -23.69 0.11 16.74
CA THR A 342 -22.39 0.76 16.90
C THR A 342 -22.60 2.25 16.95
N PRO A 343 -21.86 3.04 17.76
CA PRO A 343 -21.92 4.48 17.73
C PRO A 343 -21.65 5.03 16.33
N MET A 344 -22.52 5.89 15.84
CA MET A 344 -22.36 6.49 14.52
C MET A 344 -21.34 7.64 14.56
N ARG A 345 -20.67 7.86 13.45
CA ARG A 345 -19.64 8.92 13.31
C ARG A 345 -20.21 10.32 13.52
N THR A 346 -21.43 10.54 13.08
CA THR A 346 -22.16 11.80 13.20
C THR A 346 -23.62 11.51 13.55
N ILE A 347 -24.39 12.53 13.87
CA ILE A 347 -25.85 12.41 14.05
C ILE A 347 -26.45 11.82 12.77
N PRO A 348 -27.14 10.67 12.84
CA PRO A 348 -27.68 10.01 11.66
C PRO A 348 -28.90 10.74 11.11
N THR A 349 -29.04 10.70 9.79
CA THR A 349 -30.29 11.04 9.13
C THR A 349 -31.15 9.80 8.96
N ILE A 350 -32.40 9.85 9.35
CA ILE A 350 -33.34 8.74 9.17
C ILE A 350 -33.84 8.77 7.72
N GLY A 351 -33.44 7.74 6.93
CA GLY A 351 -33.81 7.68 5.51
C GLY A 351 -35.27 7.26 5.27
N SER A 352 -35.71 6.15 5.88
CA SER A 352 -37.07 5.69 5.85
C SER A 352 -37.40 4.92 7.12
N CYS A 353 -38.57 5.13 7.65
CA CYS A 353 -39.04 4.44 8.85
C CYS A 353 -40.50 4.06 8.65
N LYS A 354 -40.83 2.79 8.93
CA LYS A 354 -42.18 2.28 8.93
C LYS A 354 -42.48 1.73 10.30
N PHE A 355 -43.60 2.15 10.89
CA PHE A 355 -44.07 1.68 12.17
C PHE A 355 -45.26 0.75 11.96
N TYR A 356 -45.30 -0.33 12.69
CA TYR A 356 -46.35 -1.32 12.65
C TYR A 356 -46.92 -1.52 14.04
N ASN A 357 -48.23 -1.65 14.15
CA ASN A 357 -48.89 -2.02 15.40
C ASN A 357 -48.70 -3.54 15.67
N SER A 358 -49.21 -4.02 16.80
CA SER A 358 -49.18 -5.44 17.19
C SER A 358 -49.84 -6.40 16.20
N SER A 359 -50.70 -5.88 15.32
CA SER A 359 -51.35 -6.64 14.25
C SER A 359 -50.66 -6.54 12.91
N ALA A 360 -49.41 -6.08 12.87
CA ALA A 360 -48.62 -5.84 11.67
C ALA A 360 -49.20 -4.85 10.65
N VAL A 361 -50.07 -3.93 11.11
CA VAL A 361 -50.65 -2.85 10.28
C VAL A 361 -49.75 -1.61 10.34
N GLU A 362 -49.35 -1.11 9.18
CA GLU A 362 -48.50 0.11 9.08
C GLU A 362 -49.23 1.32 9.64
N GLN A 363 -48.53 2.10 10.47
CA GLN A 363 -49.06 3.31 11.08
C GLN A 363 -48.54 4.54 10.32
N THR A 364 -49.45 5.36 9.79
CA THR A 364 -49.14 6.50 8.91
C THR A 364 -48.98 7.85 9.65
N SER A 365 -49.33 7.89 10.94
CA SER A 365 -49.33 9.14 11.76
C SER A 365 -48.19 9.19 12.78
N VAL A 366 -47.00 8.80 12.37
CA VAL A 366 -45.80 8.81 13.26
C VAL A 366 -44.88 9.95 12.83
N SER A 367 -44.63 10.91 13.70
CA SER A 367 -43.58 11.89 13.54
C SER A 367 -42.35 11.44 14.36
N TYR A 368 -41.16 11.61 13.78
CA TYR A 368 -39.89 11.33 14.48
C TYR A 368 -39.03 12.58 14.49
N ASN A 369 -38.40 12.83 15.62
CA ASN A 369 -37.37 13.84 15.75
C ASN A 369 -36.03 13.13 15.81
N SER A 370 -35.07 13.52 14.96
CA SER A 370 -33.67 13.19 15.13
C SER A 370 -33.13 14.06 16.28
N ALA A 371 -33.47 13.71 17.52
CA ALA A 371 -32.90 14.41 18.66
C ALA A 371 -31.57 13.77 19.03
N VAL A 372 -30.56 14.61 19.04
CA VAL A 372 -29.26 14.67 19.69
C VAL A 372 -28.85 13.48 20.58
#